data_6d25946271cd5119d61b9b5c0d183460
#
_entry.id   6d25946271cd5119d61b9b5c0d183460
#
_cell.length_a   1.000
_cell.length_b   1.000
_cell.length_c   1.000
_cell.angle_alpha   90.00
_cell.angle_beta   90.00
_cell.angle_gamma   90.00
#
_symmetry.space_group_name_H-M   'P 1'
#
loop_
_entity.id
_entity.type
_entity.pdbx_description
1 polymer ?
#
loop_
_entity_poly.entity_id
_entity_poly.type
_entity_poly.pdbx_seq_one_letter_code
_entity_poly.pdbx_strand_id
1 'polypeptide(L)'
;MAQHTQLYDYEPKEPVLLGGTHSQFSTDGGITWKALRGVQELGDIGDIAESVECTTIDDDRKRYCGGLKDSSEKELTIYFYDDDADQKALIDAAKAQQIVRIRHQWPNGTRATYDLKLLGYQIMSGSADGFIQLKVSGRQASDVVWSNADDEQTTNEDDGE
;
A
#
# COMPACT_ATOMS: atom_id res chain seq x y z
N MET A 1 -39.26 -32.00 -6.71
CA MET A 1 -38.58 -30.74 -6.23
C MET A 1 -37.13 -30.84 -6.59
N ALA A 2 -36.63 -29.92 -7.41
CA ALA A 2 -35.20 -29.85 -7.68
C ALA A 2 -34.48 -29.32 -6.45
N GLN A 3 -33.60 -30.15 -5.87
CA GLN A 3 -32.70 -29.68 -4.83
C GLN A 3 -31.61 -28.86 -5.49
N HIS A 4 -31.56 -27.58 -5.18
CA HIS A 4 -30.40 -26.76 -5.52
C HIS A 4 -29.23 -27.23 -4.65
N THR A 5 -28.30 -27.95 -5.26
CA THR A 5 -27.03 -28.27 -4.63
C THR A 5 -26.26 -26.97 -4.46
N GLN A 6 -26.03 -26.55 -3.22
CA GLN A 6 -25.14 -25.43 -2.96
C GLN A 6 -23.73 -25.75 -3.47
N LEU A 7 -23.13 -24.80 -4.18
CA LEU A 7 -21.76 -24.95 -4.67
C LEU A 7 -20.73 -24.99 -3.53
N TYR A 8 -21.05 -24.41 -2.40
CA TYR A 8 -20.22 -24.37 -1.20
C TYR A 8 -21.06 -23.96 0.01
N ASP A 9 -20.56 -24.29 1.18
CA ASP A 9 -21.16 -23.80 2.43
C ASP A 9 -20.86 -22.30 2.56
N TYR A 10 -21.92 -21.49 2.48
CA TYR A 10 -21.79 -20.05 2.59
C TYR A 10 -21.71 -19.65 4.07
N GLU A 11 -20.55 -19.21 4.49
CA GLU A 11 -20.36 -18.54 5.76
C GLU A 11 -20.12 -17.06 5.51
N PRO A 12 -20.95 -16.16 6.06
CA PRO A 12 -20.70 -14.73 5.94
C PRO A 12 -19.36 -14.35 6.59
N LYS A 13 -18.51 -13.64 5.83
CA LYS A 13 -17.26 -13.10 6.34
C LYS A 13 -17.38 -11.60 6.50
N GLU A 14 -16.89 -11.08 7.59
CA GLU A 14 -16.81 -9.65 7.81
C GLU A 14 -15.60 -9.05 7.09
N PRO A 15 -15.80 -7.96 6.33
CA PRO A 15 -14.69 -7.24 5.74
C PRO A 15 -13.86 -6.52 6.80
N VAL A 16 -12.59 -6.31 6.50
CA VAL A 16 -11.68 -5.59 7.40
C VAL A 16 -11.92 -4.08 7.27
N LEU A 17 -12.14 -3.42 8.39
CA LEU A 17 -12.21 -1.97 8.44
C LEU A 17 -10.81 -1.36 8.26
N LEU A 18 -10.74 -0.25 7.54
CA LEU A 18 -9.49 0.49 7.37
C LEU A 18 -9.05 1.20 8.66
N GLY A 19 -10.02 1.63 9.48
CA GLY A 19 -9.74 2.25 10.77
C GLY A 19 -8.93 1.35 11.69
N GLY A 20 -7.88 1.91 12.32
CA GLY A 20 -6.92 1.15 13.12
C GLY A 20 -5.71 0.64 12.33
N THR A 21 -5.59 1.01 11.05
CA THR A 21 -4.41 0.72 10.25
C THR A 21 -3.23 1.60 10.69
N HIS A 22 -2.07 1.00 10.88
CA HIS A 22 -0.83 1.68 11.18
C HIS A 22 0.09 1.66 9.96
N SER A 23 0.71 2.79 9.68
CA SER A 23 1.59 2.95 8.53
C SER A 23 2.96 3.41 8.96
N GLN A 24 3.99 2.88 8.30
CA GLN A 24 5.39 3.21 8.53
C GLN A 24 6.09 3.34 7.18
N PHE A 25 7.17 4.10 7.17
CA PHE A 25 8.04 4.19 6.01
C PHE A 25 9.50 4.06 6.39
N SER A 26 10.33 3.66 5.46
CA SER A 26 11.78 3.54 5.62
C SER A 26 12.49 4.15 4.42
N THR A 27 13.53 4.93 4.69
CA THR A 27 14.39 5.52 3.65
C THR A 27 15.68 4.73 3.42
N ASP A 28 15.93 3.71 4.23
CA ASP A 28 17.15 2.89 4.23
C ASP A 28 16.91 1.41 3.86
N GLY A 29 15.83 1.13 3.14
CA GLY A 29 15.51 -0.21 2.66
C GLY A 29 14.88 -1.14 3.71
N GLY A 30 14.29 -0.60 4.77
CA GLY A 30 13.60 -1.37 5.79
C GLY A 30 14.42 -1.66 7.04
N ILE A 31 15.58 -1.02 7.21
CA ILE A 31 16.42 -1.15 8.41
C ILE A 31 15.82 -0.34 9.55
N THR A 32 15.52 0.93 9.29
CA THR A 32 14.89 1.85 10.27
C THR A 32 13.51 2.25 9.78
N TRP A 33 12.51 2.08 10.62
CA TRP A 33 11.12 2.41 10.32
C TRP A 33 10.70 3.67 11.08
N LYS A 34 10.04 4.56 10.36
CA LYS A 34 9.47 5.80 10.89
C LYS A 34 7.96 5.75 10.77
N ALA A 35 7.27 6.23 11.79
CA ALA A 35 5.81 6.20 11.83
C ALA A 35 5.20 7.29 10.95
N LEU A 36 4.14 6.92 10.21
CA LEU A 36 3.24 7.86 9.55
C LEU A 36 2.03 8.08 10.45
N ARG A 37 1.91 9.26 11.02
CA ARG A 37 0.80 9.63 11.91
C ARG A 37 -0.19 10.50 11.19
N GLY A 38 -1.46 10.33 11.52
CA GLY A 38 -2.53 11.15 10.97
C GLY A 38 -2.87 10.85 9.52
N VAL A 39 -2.61 9.63 9.06
CA VAL A 39 -2.93 9.20 7.71
C VAL A 39 -4.45 9.15 7.53
N GLN A 40 -4.95 9.81 6.49
CA GLN A 40 -6.36 9.80 6.12
C GLN A 40 -6.65 8.89 4.94
N GLU A 41 -5.77 8.92 3.94
CA GLU A 41 -5.89 8.11 2.73
C GLU A 41 -4.55 7.48 2.40
N LEU A 42 -4.58 6.18 2.09
CA LEU A 42 -3.38 5.40 1.77
C LEU A 42 -3.15 5.27 0.26
N GLY A 43 -4.15 5.57 -0.55
CA GLY A 43 -4.15 5.21 -1.96
C GLY A 43 -4.32 3.71 -2.19
N ASP A 44 -4.51 3.34 -3.42
CA ASP A 44 -4.67 1.94 -3.82
C ASP A 44 -3.32 1.21 -3.82
N ILE A 45 -3.32 -0.04 -3.39
CA ILE A 45 -2.12 -0.87 -3.31
C ILE A 45 -2.23 -1.99 -4.34
N GLY A 46 -1.19 -2.16 -5.13
CA GLY A 46 -1.10 -3.20 -6.15
C GLY A 46 -0.87 -2.62 -7.54
N ASP A 47 -0.62 -3.51 -8.48
CA ASP A 47 -0.36 -3.20 -9.88
C ASP A 47 -1.36 -3.90 -10.76
N ILE A 48 -1.74 -3.25 -11.86
CA ILE A 48 -2.60 -3.82 -12.89
C ILE A 48 -1.83 -3.80 -14.20
N ALA A 49 -1.70 -4.97 -14.84
CA ALA A 49 -1.11 -5.06 -16.17
C ALA A 49 -2.16 -4.71 -17.22
N GLU A 50 -1.73 -4.03 -18.27
CA GLU A 50 -2.57 -3.81 -19.44
C GLU A 50 -2.79 -5.12 -20.19
N SER A 51 -3.96 -5.24 -20.80
CA SER A 51 -4.29 -6.35 -21.68
C SER A 51 -3.72 -6.08 -23.08
N VAL A 52 -2.87 -6.96 -23.55
CA VAL A 52 -2.27 -6.88 -24.89
C VAL A 52 -2.84 -8.01 -25.75
N GLU A 53 -3.35 -7.67 -26.94
CA GLU A 53 -3.82 -8.68 -27.87
C GLU A 53 -2.65 -9.51 -28.41
N CYS A 54 -2.72 -10.82 -28.27
CA CYS A 54 -1.73 -11.79 -28.74
C CYS A 54 -2.37 -12.87 -29.64
N THR A 55 -3.38 -12.49 -30.40
CA THR A 55 -4.11 -13.37 -31.32
C THR A 55 -3.21 -13.82 -32.48
N THR A 56 -3.23 -15.10 -32.80
CA THR A 56 -2.56 -15.68 -33.97
C THR A 56 -3.58 -16.17 -34.99
N ILE A 57 -3.12 -16.54 -36.18
CA ILE A 57 -4.00 -17.06 -37.23
C ILE A 57 -4.63 -18.42 -36.91
N ASP A 58 -4.07 -19.13 -35.92
CA ASP A 58 -4.59 -20.42 -35.46
C ASP A 58 -5.73 -20.26 -34.44
N ASP A 59 -5.91 -19.04 -33.91
CA ASP A 59 -6.95 -18.76 -32.94
C ASP A 59 -8.29 -18.50 -33.61
N ASP A 60 -9.35 -19.14 -33.14
CA ASP A 60 -10.73 -18.94 -33.62
C ASP A 60 -11.41 -17.74 -32.95
N ARG A 61 -10.77 -17.14 -31.93
CA ARG A 61 -11.22 -15.94 -31.23
C ARG A 61 -10.05 -15.11 -30.78
N LYS A 62 -10.29 -13.84 -30.46
CA LYS A 62 -9.27 -12.96 -29.94
C LYS A 62 -8.73 -13.46 -28.61
N ARG A 63 -7.39 -13.50 -28.49
CA ARG A 63 -6.67 -13.87 -27.28
C ARG A 63 -5.89 -12.69 -26.75
N TYR A 64 -5.93 -12.52 -25.45
CA TYR A 64 -5.25 -11.43 -24.75
C TYR A 64 -4.24 -11.97 -23.75
N CYS A 65 -3.09 -11.34 -23.70
CA CYS A 65 -2.01 -11.62 -22.78
C CYS A 65 -1.85 -10.43 -21.81
N GLY A 66 -1.30 -10.68 -20.64
CA GLY A 66 -0.91 -9.59 -19.73
C GLY A 66 0.33 -8.87 -20.26
N GLY A 67 0.29 -7.55 -20.31
CA GLY A 67 1.41 -6.69 -20.62
C GLY A 67 2.28 -6.38 -19.39
N LEU A 68 3.01 -5.30 -19.44
CA LEU A 68 3.79 -4.82 -18.31
C LEU A 68 2.87 -4.35 -17.18
N LYS A 69 3.27 -4.64 -15.95
CA LYS A 69 2.57 -4.12 -14.78
C LYS A 69 2.78 -2.62 -14.70
N ASP A 70 1.72 -1.89 -14.50
CA ASP A 70 1.76 -0.46 -14.25
C ASP A 70 0.94 -0.13 -13.01
N SER A 71 1.51 0.68 -12.14
CA SER A 71 0.79 1.23 -11.00
C SER A 71 0.33 2.65 -11.32
N SER A 72 -0.91 2.93 -11.02
CA SER A 72 -1.39 4.30 -11.04
C SER A 72 -0.62 5.15 -10.03
N GLU A 73 -0.61 6.44 -10.24
CA GLU A 73 -0.09 7.38 -9.27
C GLU A 73 -0.86 7.25 -7.96
N LYS A 74 -0.11 7.12 -6.87
CA LYS A 74 -0.65 7.00 -5.51
C LYS A 74 -0.52 8.31 -4.78
N GLU A 75 -1.54 8.65 -4.05
CA GLU A 75 -1.55 9.82 -3.19
C GLU A 75 -1.77 9.39 -1.74
N LEU A 76 -0.81 9.75 -0.90
CA LEU A 76 -0.94 9.63 0.55
C LEU A 76 -1.39 10.98 1.10
N THR A 77 -2.51 11.00 1.77
CA THR A 77 -3.02 12.20 2.43
C THR A 77 -2.89 12.05 3.94
N ILE A 78 -2.19 12.98 4.55
CA ILE A 78 -1.82 12.96 5.95
C ILE A 78 -2.13 14.32 6.56
N TYR A 79 -2.58 14.38 7.81
CA TYR A 79 -2.63 15.66 8.52
C TYR A 79 -1.22 16.22 8.71
N PHE A 80 -1.07 17.51 8.50
CA PHE A 80 0.21 18.18 8.65
C PHE A 80 0.47 18.49 10.12
N TYR A 81 1.63 18.03 10.61
CA TYR A 81 2.14 18.34 11.95
C TYR A 81 3.50 18.99 11.81
N ASP A 82 3.64 20.20 12.31
CA ASP A 82 4.87 20.99 12.17
C ASP A 82 6.01 20.52 13.10
N ASP A 83 5.67 19.79 14.15
CA ASP A 83 6.62 19.26 15.15
C ASP A 83 6.99 17.78 14.93
N ASP A 84 6.48 17.13 13.89
CA ASP A 84 6.77 15.73 13.60
C ASP A 84 8.04 15.59 12.75
N ALA A 85 9.11 15.11 13.38
CA ALA A 85 10.39 14.86 12.70
C ALA A 85 10.29 13.78 11.62
N ASP A 86 9.46 12.77 11.82
CA ASP A 86 9.27 11.69 10.86
C ASP A 86 8.58 12.21 9.59
N GLN A 87 7.62 13.12 9.76
CA GLN A 87 6.94 13.76 8.63
C GLN A 87 7.89 14.66 7.84
N LYS A 88 8.79 15.38 8.51
CA LYS A 88 9.83 16.17 7.85
C LYS A 88 10.77 15.31 7.04
N ALA A 89 11.14 14.13 7.54
CA ALA A 89 11.95 13.17 6.81
C ALA A 89 11.23 12.66 5.54
N LEU A 90 9.93 12.44 5.60
CA LEU A 90 9.12 12.08 4.44
C LEU A 90 9.09 13.20 3.40
N ILE A 91 8.92 14.44 3.82
CA ILE A 91 8.94 15.61 2.94
C ILE A 91 10.31 15.75 2.26
N ASP A 92 11.40 15.58 2.99
CA ASP A 92 12.76 15.64 2.42
C ASP A 92 12.99 14.53 1.41
N ALA A 93 12.52 13.32 1.69
CA ALA A 93 12.58 12.21 0.75
C ALA A 93 11.75 12.49 -0.52
N ALA A 94 10.59 13.12 -0.38
CA ALA A 94 9.75 13.50 -1.51
C ALA A 94 10.40 14.60 -2.37
N LYS A 95 11.05 15.59 -1.75
CA LYS A 95 11.82 16.62 -2.45
C LYS A 95 12.96 16.03 -3.28
N ALA A 96 13.65 15.02 -2.73
CA ALA A 96 14.73 14.32 -3.39
C ALA A 96 14.26 13.23 -4.35
N GLN A 97 12.96 13.01 -4.46
CA GLN A 97 12.34 11.97 -5.30
C GLN A 97 12.92 10.57 -5.04
N GLN A 98 13.14 10.24 -3.79
CA GLN A 98 13.70 8.97 -3.36
C GLN A 98 12.68 7.83 -3.47
N ILE A 99 13.19 6.61 -3.51
CA ILE A 99 12.38 5.42 -3.32
C ILE A 99 12.36 5.12 -1.83
N VAL A 100 11.16 5.07 -1.26
CA VAL A 100 10.93 4.73 0.14
C VAL A 100 10.16 3.42 0.23
N ARG A 101 10.45 2.64 1.24
CA ARG A 101 9.68 1.44 1.55
C ARG A 101 8.56 1.80 2.49
N ILE A 102 7.34 1.43 2.13
CA ILE A 102 6.14 1.70 2.92
C ILE A 102 5.57 0.39 3.40
N ARG A 103 5.12 0.40 4.64
CA ARG A 103 4.48 -0.75 5.28
C ARG A 103 3.18 -0.29 5.94
N HIS A 104 2.10 -0.99 5.59
CA HIS A 104 0.81 -0.82 6.25
C HIS A 104 0.46 -2.09 7.01
N GLN A 105 -0.07 -1.93 8.21
CA GLN A 105 -0.59 -3.03 9.00
C GLN A 105 -2.06 -2.78 9.30
N TRP A 106 -2.92 -3.66 8.78
CA TRP A 106 -4.35 -3.61 9.05
C TRP A 106 -4.68 -4.14 10.45
N PRO A 107 -5.88 -3.83 10.96
CA PRO A 107 -6.30 -4.27 12.30
C PRO A 107 -6.29 -5.77 12.52
N ASN A 108 -6.40 -6.57 11.45
CA ASN A 108 -6.35 -8.03 11.51
C ASN A 108 -4.92 -8.61 11.54
N GLY A 109 -3.89 -7.77 11.60
CA GLY A 109 -2.48 -8.17 11.61
C GLY A 109 -1.84 -8.36 10.25
N THR A 110 -2.59 -8.31 9.16
CA THR A 110 -2.04 -8.41 7.80
C THR A 110 -1.21 -7.18 7.48
N ARG A 111 -0.03 -7.39 6.91
CA ARG A 111 0.89 -6.33 6.49
C ARG A 111 1.08 -6.34 4.98
N ALA A 112 1.09 -5.16 4.40
CA ALA A 112 1.51 -4.93 3.02
C ALA A 112 2.77 -4.06 3.02
N THR A 113 3.80 -4.52 2.35
CA THR A 113 5.07 -3.81 2.22
C THR A 113 5.40 -3.66 0.74
N TYR A 114 5.72 -2.46 0.32
CA TYR A 114 6.10 -2.16 -1.05
C TYR A 114 7.02 -0.95 -1.12
N ASP A 115 7.72 -0.80 -2.22
CA ASP A 115 8.54 0.36 -2.49
C ASP A 115 7.75 1.39 -3.30
N LEU A 116 7.84 2.64 -2.89
CA LEU A 116 7.16 3.77 -3.53
C LEU A 116 8.21 4.77 -4.01
N LYS A 117 8.22 5.04 -5.31
CA LYS A 117 9.00 6.14 -5.89
C LYS A 117 8.26 7.43 -5.65
N LEU A 118 8.79 8.29 -4.80
CA LEU A 118 8.20 9.58 -4.50
C LEU A 118 8.39 10.55 -5.66
N LEU A 119 7.35 11.25 -6.02
CA LEU A 119 7.35 12.24 -7.10
C LEU A 119 7.37 13.68 -6.57
N GLY A 120 6.85 13.89 -5.38
CA GLY A 120 6.78 15.18 -4.76
C GLY A 120 5.76 15.24 -3.65
N TYR A 121 5.58 16.43 -3.11
CA TYR A 121 4.60 16.68 -2.05
C TYR A 121 3.89 18.02 -2.29
N GLN A 122 2.73 18.15 -1.69
CA GLN A 122 1.97 19.39 -1.65
C GLN A 122 1.36 19.55 -0.25
N ILE A 123 1.35 20.77 0.24
CA ILE A 123 0.58 21.12 1.42
C ILE A 123 -0.73 21.71 0.95
N MET A 124 -1.82 21.02 1.29
CA MET A 124 -3.15 21.46 0.93
C MET A 124 -3.72 22.33 2.03
N SER A 125 -4.05 23.56 1.67
CA SER A 125 -4.80 24.47 2.52
C SER A 125 -6.25 24.50 2.06
N GLY A 126 -7.16 24.18 2.98
CA GLY A 126 -8.59 24.24 2.69
C GLY A 126 -9.22 25.56 3.14
N SER A 127 -10.50 25.48 3.48
CA SER A 127 -11.24 26.59 4.09
C SER A 127 -10.77 26.82 5.53
N ALA A 128 -11.16 27.95 6.12
CA ALA A 128 -10.80 28.31 7.48
C ALA A 128 -11.23 27.28 8.54
N ASP A 129 -12.26 26.50 8.24
CA ASP A 129 -12.77 25.42 9.11
C ASP A 129 -12.04 24.08 8.94
N GLY A 130 -11.14 23.97 7.97
CA GLY A 130 -10.40 22.76 7.67
C GLY A 130 -9.03 22.70 8.34
N PHE A 131 -8.46 21.50 8.35
CA PHE A 131 -7.10 21.27 8.81
C PHE A 131 -6.12 21.27 7.64
N ILE A 132 -4.89 21.69 7.90
CA ILE A 132 -3.82 21.62 6.89
C ILE A 132 -3.46 20.14 6.70
N GLN A 133 -3.37 19.73 5.44
CA GLN A 133 -3.04 18.36 5.06
C GLN A 133 -1.77 18.33 4.20
N LEU A 134 -1.00 17.28 4.37
CA LEU A 134 0.14 16.95 3.53
C LEU A 134 -0.28 15.86 2.55
N LYS A 135 -0.10 16.12 1.27
CA LYS A 135 -0.27 15.14 0.20
C LYS A 135 1.08 14.77 -0.38
N VAL A 136 1.38 13.49 -0.42
CA VAL A 136 2.61 12.96 -1.01
C VAL A 136 2.21 12.06 -2.18
N SER A 137 2.75 12.36 -3.35
CA SER A 137 2.49 11.60 -4.56
C SER A 137 3.65 10.69 -4.90
N GLY A 138 3.34 9.51 -5.39
CA GLY A 138 4.33 8.54 -5.80
C GLY A 138 3.78 7.44 -6.70
N ARG A 139 4.68 6.61 -7.21
CA ARG A 139 4.32 5.40 -7.97
C ARG A 139 4.96 4.19 -7.33
N GLN A 140 4.22 3.10 -7.29
CA GLN A 140 4.73 1.85 -6.76
C GLN A 140 5.86 1.33 -7.64
N ALA A 141 7.00 1.02 -7.01
CA ALA A 141 8.23 0.62 -7.69
C ALA A 141 8.56 -0.87 -7.50
N SER A 142 7.78 -1.59 -6.71
CA SER A 142 7.96 -3.02 -6.46
C SER A 142 6.62 -3.73 -6.28
N ASP A 143 6.65 -5.05 -6.38
CA ASP A 143 5.49 -5.87 -6.01
C ASP A 143 5.18 -5.72 -4.52
N VAL A 144 3.92 -5.90 -4.15
CA VAL A 144 3.50 -5.89 -2.76
C VAL A 144 3.88 -7.21 -2.10
N VAL A 145 4.61 -7.14 -1.00
CA VAL A 145 4.92 -8.29 -0.16
C VAL A 145 3.92 -8.35 0.98
N TRP A 146 3.18 -9.44 1.04
CA TRP A 146 2.19 -9.69 2.08
C TRP A 146 2.80 -10.52 3.20
N SER A 147 2.59 -10.11 4.44
CA SER A 147 3.03 -10.82 5.63
C SER A 147 1.99 -10.69 6.75
N ASN A 148 2.19 -11.45 7.81
CA ASN A 148 1.38 -11.34 9.01
C ASN A 148 2.25 -10.87 10.18
N ALA A 149 1.72 -9.99 11.01
CA ALA A 149 2.41 -9.48 12.18
C ALA A 149 2.79 -10.60 13.18
N ASP A 150 2.00 -11.67 13.23
CA ASP A 150 2.23 -12.79 14.14
C ASP A 150 3.40 -13.68 13.72
N ASP A 151 3.78 -13.67 12.44
CA ASP A 151 4.86 -14.50 11.91
C ASP A 151 6.26 -14.00 12.30
N GLU A 152 6.39 -12.71 12.67
CA GLU A 152 7.68 -12.13 13.05
C GLU A 152 8.07 -12.40 14.52
N GLN A 153 7.14 -12.85 15.36
CA GLN A 153 7.42 -13.12 16.77
C GLN A 153 8.05 -14.49 17.02
N THR A 154 8.01 -15.39 16.05
CA THR A 154 8.52 -16.76 16.23
C THR A 154 10.02 -16.92 15.96
N THR A 155 10.72 -15.90 15.46
CA THR A 155 12.15 -16.00 15.15
C THR A 155 13.09 -15.50 16.26
N ASN A 156 12.56 -14.99 17.37
CA ASN A 156 13.38 -14.40 18.44
C ASN A 156 13.47 -15.23 19.72
N GLU A 157 12.96 -16.48 19.73
CA GLU A 157 12.98 -17.32 20.95
C GLU A 157 13.86 -18.55 20.89
N ASP A 158 14.78 -18.67 19.92
CA ASP A 158 15.67 -19.86 19.88
C ASP A 158 17.16 -19.51 19.65
N ASP A 159 17.68 -18.58 20.43
CA ASP A 159 19.12 -18.44 20.64
C ASP A 159 19.40 -18.14 22.13
N GLY A 160 19.09 -19.11 22.97
CA GLY A 160 19.35 -19.09 24.40
C GLY A 160 19.82 -20.44 24.93
N GLU A 161 20.98 -20.89 24.51
CA GLU A 161 21.85 -21.76 25.27
C GLU A 161 23.29 -21.70 24.77
#